data_24853e8b10785f8f94a1cdf485a10508
#
_entry.id   24853e8b10785f8f94a1cdf485a10508
#
_cell.length_a   1.000
_cell.length_b   1.000
_cell.length_c   1.000
_cell.angle_alpha   90.00
_cell.angle_beta   90.00
_cell.angle_gamma   90.00
#
_symmetry.space_group_name_H-M   'P 1'
#
loop_
_entity.id
_entity.type
_entity.pdbx_description
1 polymer ?
#
loop_
_entity_poly.entity_id
_entity_poly.type
_entity_poly.pdbx_seq_one_letter_code
_entity_poly.pdbx_strand_id
1 'polypeptide(L)'
;MLHLRVISPAETTQRVLEVLRKEPGATHLTQHRGAALEPRGDVVEADVARECADAILDRLDRLGVSATGGVTLETIDTTMSTAAARASKAAPGDASDALIWEELIARTGEESRLTATFVAFLTLACLIAAVGVVTNSPVTVVGAMVVGPEFGPLAAVAVALVRRRYDLARHSALALAVGFPVAMAVTLVVALLAGSAGMLSLVSSRSAALVGVFISVTTVPAAGYAVVAASLGRWSVATESALQLLLNLAGIVVAAVVVLAVRRRHGG
;
A
#
# COMPACT_ATOMS: atom_id res chain seq x y z
N MET A 1 -16.17 -20.89 -1.32
CA MET A 1 -17.57 -20.42 -1.29
C MET A 1 -17.62 -19.09 -0.54
N LEU A 2 -18.59 -18.25 -0.86
CA LEU A 2 -18.82 -16.97 -0.21
C LEU A 2 -20.29 -16.96 0.28
N HIS A 3 -20.53 -16.42 1.46
CA HIS A 3 -21.87 -16.19 1.97
C HIS A 3 -22.36 -14.81 1.55
N LEU A 4 -23.39 -14.77 0.75
CA LEU A 4 -24.03 -13.56 0.27
C LEU A 4 -25.28 -13.29 1.09
N ARG A 5 -25.35 -12.11 1.71
CA ARG A 5 -26.54 -11.60 2.38
C ARG A 5 -27.00 -10.33 1.70
N VAL A 6 -28.26 -10.31 1.31
CA VAL A 6 -28.90 -9.20 0.62
C VAL A 6 -30.08 -8.71 1.43
N ILE A 7 -30.08 -7.45 1.81
CA ILE A 7 -31.28 -6.77 2.35
C ILE A 7 -31.91 -6.01 1.17
N SER A 8 -33.17 -6.29 0.86
CA SER A 8 -33.86 -5.65 -0.23
C SER A 8 -35.28 -5.24 0.14
N PRO A 9 -35.80 -4.13 -0.41
CA PRO A 9 -37.22 -3.80 -0.32
C PRO A 9 -38.08 -4.95 -0.87
N ALA A 10 -39.22 -5.22 -0.27
CA ALA A 10 -40.11 -6.33 -0.65
C ALA A 10 -40.45 -6.35 -2.16
N GLU A 11 -40.54 -5.17 -2.76
CA GLU A 11 -40.82 -5.00 -4.20
C GLU A 11 -39.66 -5.52 -5.09
N THR A 12 -38.44 -5.49 -4.59
CA THR A 12 -37.22 -5.87 -5.33
C THR A 12 -36.82 -7.31 -5.05
N THR A 13 -37.25 -7.88 -3.92
CA THR A 13 -36.85 -9.20 -3.44
C THR A 13 -37.05 -10.30 -4.48
N GLN A 14 -38.16 -10.31 -5.20
CA GLN A 14 -38.44 -11.33 -6.22
C GLN A 14 -37.38 -11.30 -7.35
N ARG A 15 -36.95 -10.10 -7.77
CA ARG A 15 -35.91 -9.94 -8.78
C ARG A 15 -34.54 -10.39 -8.29
N VAL A 16 -34.24 -10.13 -7.00
CA VAL A 16 -33.04 -10.65 -6.34
C VAL A 16 -33.00 -12.17 -6.36
N LEU A 17 -34.12 -12.81 -5.98
CA LEU A 17 -34.24 -14.27 -6.02
C LEU A 17 -34.09 -14.84 -7.44
N GLU A 18 -34.62 -14.17 -8.45
CA GLU A 18 -34.45 -14.58 -9.85
C GLU A 18 -32.99 -14.50 -10.33
N VAL A 19 -32.25 -13.47 -9.91
CA VAL A 19 -30.81 -13.35 -10.20
C VAL A 19 -30.07 -14.55 -9.60
N LEU A 20 -30.30 -14.84 -8.33
CA LEU A 20 -29.59 -15.91 -7.63
C LEU A 20 -29.96 -17.31 -8.14
N ARG A 21 -31.24 -17.56 -8.46
CA ARG A 21 -31.70 -18.86 -8.98
C ARG A 21 -31.15 -19.18 -10.37
N LYS A 22 -30.84 -18.17 -11.17
CA LYS A 22 -30.26 -18.33 -12.52
C LYS A 22 -28.78 -18.61 -12.50
N GLU A 23 -28.10 -18.37 -11.38
CA GLU A 23 -26.67 -18.57 -11.28
C GLU A 23 -26.34 -20.00 -10.85
N PRO A 24 -25.60 -20.76 -11.68
CA PRO A 24 -25.28 -22.16 -11.38
C PRO A 24 -24.38 -22.33 -10.15
N GLY A 25 -23.59 -21.31 -9.85
CA GLY A 25 -22.72 -21.26 -8.68
C GLY A 25 -23.39 -20.80 -7.38
N ALA A 26 -24.71 -20.51 -7.39
CA ALA A 26 -25.45 -20.13 -6.20
C ALA A 26 -26.21 -21.32 -5.60
N THR A 27 -26.22 -21.43 -4.29
CA THR A 27 -26.88 -22.51 -3.54
C THR A 27 -27.32 -22.03 -2.16
N HIS A 28 -27.98 -22.89 -1.37
CA HIS A 28 -28.46 -22.60 -0.01
C HIS A 28 -29.29 -21.30 0.07
N LEU A 29 -30.09 -21.06 -0.98
CA LEU A 29 -30.89 -19.86 -1.09
C LEU A 29 -31.99 -19.84 -0.02
N THR A 30 -32.00 -18.82 0.83
CA THR A 30 -33.00 -18.60 1.85
C THR A 30 -33.63 -17.22 1.75
N GLN A 31 -34.85 -17.07 2.20
CA GLN A 31 -35.57 -15.80 2.27
C GLN A 31 -36.26 -15.63 3.62
N HIS A 32 -35.98 -14.53 4.30
CA HIS A 32 -36.65 -14.12 5.51
C HIS A 32 -37.43 -12.83 5.24
N ARG A 33 -38.75 -12.94 5.12
CA ARG A 33 -39.60 -11.80 4.78
C ARG A 33 -39.72 -10.83 5.95
N GLY A 34 -39.52 -9.54 5.68
CA GLY A 34 -39.67 -8.48 6.67
C GLY A 34 -38.68 -8.58 7.85
N ALA A 35 -37.59 -9.36 7.71
CA ALA A 35 -36.67 -9.61 8.82
C ALA A 35 -35.68 -8.46 9.04
N ALA A 36 -35.43 -7.63 8.04
CA ALA A 36 -34.54 -6.48 8.17
C ALA A 36 -35.29 -5.28 8.75
N LEU A 37 -34.74 -4.71 9.82
CA LEU A 37 -35.35 -3.57 10.55
C LEU A 37 -34.83 -2.24 10.00
N GLU A 38 -33.53 -2.16 9.62
CA GLU A 38 -32.91 -0.96 9.11
C GLU A 38 -31.76 -1.33 8.14
N PRO A 39 -31.90 -1.01 6.84
CA PRO A 39 -33.12 -0.57 6.19
C PRO A 39 -34.23 -1.65 6.25
N ARG A 40 -35.49 -1.23 6.29
CA ARG A 40 -36.61 -2.18 6.31
C ARG A 40 -36.70 -2.98 5.03
N GLY A 41 -36.85 -4.29 5.14
CA GLY A 41 -36.96 -5.14 3.97
C GLY A 41 -36.88 -6.63 4.28
N ASP A 42 -36.79 -7.40 3.21
CA ASP A 42 -36.55 -8.84 3.27
C ASP A 42 -35.04 -9.10 3.33
N VAL A 43 -34.65 -10.19 4.00
CA VAL A 43 -33.28 -10.72 3.96
C VAL A 43 -33.26 -11.93 3.04
N VAL A 44 -32.40 -11.90 2.03
CA VAL A 44 -32.12 -13.03 1.15
C VAL A 44 -30.67 -13.45 1.36
N GLU A 45 -30.47 -14.74 1.63
CA GLU A 45 -29.14 -15.30 1.82
C GLU A 45 -28.88 -16.43 0.82
N ALA A 46 -27.65 -16.56 0.39
CA ALA A 46 -27.19 -17.62 -0.50
C ALA A 46 -25.70 -17.86 -0.30
N ASP A 47 -25.27 -19.10 -0.52
CA ASP A 47 -23.85 -19.39 -0.68
C ASP A 47 -23.51 -19.40 -2.18
N VAL A 48 -22.47 -18.66 -2.57
CA VAL A 48 -22.08 -18.48 -3.95
C VAL A 48 -20.63 -18.90 -4.19
N ALA A 49 -20.38 -19.52 -5.33
CA ALA A 49 -19.04 -19.78 -5.79
C ALA A 49 -18.34 -18.46 -6.08
N ARG A 50 -17.05 -18.36 -5.72
CA ARG A 50 -16.26 -17.11 -5.87
C ARG A 50 -16.27 -16.60 -7.31
N GLU A 51 -16.23 -17.52 -8.28
CA GLU A 51 -16.22 -17.26 -9.71
C GLU A 51 -17.50 -16.56 -10.22
N CYS A 52 -18.62 -16.75 -9.53
CA CYS A 52 -19.90 -16.12 -9.87
C CYS A 52 -20.17 -14.81 -9.13
N ALA A 53 -19.37 -14.51 -8.09
CA ALA A 53 -19.67 -13.42 -7.16
C ALA A 53 -19.70 -12.05 -7.85
N ASP A 54 -18.72 -11.73 -8.68
CA ASP A 54 -18.63 -10.44 -9.38
C ASP A 54 -19.86 -10.20 -10.30
N ALA A 55 -20.24 -11.22 -11.08
CA ALA A 55 -21.41 -11.16 -11.95
C ALA A 55 -22.72 -10.99 -11.18
N ILE A 56 -22.85 -11.62 -10.02
CA ILE A 56 -24.01 -11.48 -9.13
C ILE A 56 -24.05 -10.06 -8.55
N LEU A 57 -22.93 -9.56 -8.03
CA LEU A 57 -22.84 -8.20 -7.46
C LEU A 57 -23.19 -7.13 -8.50
N ASP A 58 -22.66 -7.24 -9.73
CA ASP A 58 -23.00 -6.35 -10.84
C ASP A 58 -24.50 -6.35 -11.18
N ARG A 59 -25.17 -7.50 -11.08
CA ARG A 59 -26.62 -7.59 -11.33
C ARG A 59 -27.43 -7.01 -10.18
N LEU A 60 -27.02 -7.24 -8.93
CA LEU A 60 -27.66 -6.68 -7.74
C LEU A 60 -27.54 -5.15 -7.71
N ASP A 61 -26.38 -4.63 -8.09
CA ASP A 61 -26.16 -3.19 -8.19
C ASP A 61 -27.06 -2.53 -9.26
N ARG A 62 -27.21 -3.17 -10.42
CA ARG A 62 -28.17 -2.73 -11.47
C ARG A 62 -29.64 -2.77 -11.02
N LEU A 63 -29.98 -3.58 -10.04
CA LEU A 63 -31.29 -3.58 -9.40
C LEU A 63 -31.47 -2.45 -8.37
N GLY A 64 -30.39 -1.71 -8.07
CA GLY A 64 -30.36 -0.63 -7.09
C GLY A 64 -30.41 -1.11 -5.65
N VAL A 65 -30.06 -2.37 -5.39
CA VAL A 65 -30.13 -2.96 -4.03
C VAL A 65 -29.12 -2.32 -3.12
N SER A 66 -27.93 -1.96 -3.63
CA SER A 66 -26.90 -1.27 -2.86
C SER A 66 -27.34 0.11 -2.34
N ALA A 67 -28.25 0.79 -3.06
CA ALA A 67 -28.75 2.11 -2.69
C ALA A 67 -29.98 2.07 -1.77
N THR A 68 -30.82 1.04 -1.89
CA THR A 68 -32.12 0.94 -1.19
C THR A 68 -32.14 -0.08 -0.05
N GLY A 69 -31.12 -0.91 0.03
CA GLY A 69 -30.97 -1.98 1.00
C GLY A 69 -29.49 -2.15 1.37
N GLY A 70 -28.97 -3.36 1.16
CA GLY A 70 -27.55 -3.66 1.42
C GLY A 70 -27.15 -5.02 0.88
N VAL A 71 -25.89 -5.14 0.48
CA VAL A 71 -25.28 -6.39 0.03
C VAL A 71 -24.04 -6.63 0.86
N THR A 72 -23.94 -7.79 1.50
CA THR A 72 -22.76 -8.21 2.26
C THR A 72 -22.27 -9.52 1.69
N LEU A 73 -20.95 -9.64 1.56
CA LEU A 73 -20.28 -10.84 1.07
C LEU A 73 -19.20 -11.23 2.07
N GLU A 74 -19.26 -12.46 2.56
CA GLU A 74 -18.33 -12.98 3.56
C GLU A 74 -17.69 -14.29 3.08
N THR A 75 -16.42 -14.51 3.40
CA THR A 75 -15.73 -15.75 3.05
C THR A 75 -16.16 -16.87 4.00
N ILE A 76 -16.55 -18.02 3.44
CA ILE A 76 -16.85 -19.22 4.21
C ILE A 76 -15.57 -20.09 4.23
N ASP A 77 -15.00 -20.30 5.40
CA ASP A 77 -13.80 -21.12 5.57
C ASP A 77 -14.07 -22.62 5.32
N THR A 78 -15.23 -23.10 5.76
CA THR A 78 -15.56 -24.53 5.64
C THR A 78 -17.05 -24.72 5.33
N THR A 79 -17.35 -25.46 4.27
CA THR A 79 -18.73 -25.85 3.91
C THR A 79 -18.78 -27.37 3.71
N MET A 80 -19.66 -28.06 4.44
CA MET A 80 -19.93 -29.48 4.30
C MET A 80 -21.32 -29.68 3.65
N SER A 81 -21.38 -29.60 2.32
CA SER A 81 -22.64 -29.71 1.57
C SER A 81 -22.40 -30.25 0.16
N THR A 82 -23.19 -31.26 -0.23
CA THR A 82 -23.20 -31.78 -1.60
C THR A 82 -23.75 -30.76 -2.60
N ALA A 83 -24.65 -29.87 -2.16
CA ALA A 83 -25.18 -28.79 -2.98
C ALA A 83 -24.11 -27.75 -3.25
N ALA A 84 -23.36 -27.35 -2.23
CA ALA A 84 -22.21 -26.42 -2.38
C ALA A 84 -21.12 -26.97 -3.29
N ALA A 85 -20.78 -28.27 -3.14
CA ALA A 85 -19.82 -28.92 -4.01
C ALA A 85 -20.28 -28.98 -5.47
N ARG A 86 -21.58 -29.18 -5.73
CA ARG A 86 -22.15 -29.13 -7.08
C ARG A 86 -22.16 -27.71 -7.66
N ALA A 87 -22.55 -26.72 -6.88
CA ALA A 87 -22.55 -25.32 -7.28
C ALA A 87 -21.12 -24.84 -7.65
N SER A 88 -20.13 -25.19 -6.83
CA SER A 88 -18.73 -24.87 -7.11
C SER A 88 -18.22 -25.52 -8.40
N LYS A 89 -18.63 -26.77 -8.70
CA LYS A 89 -18.27 -27.43 -9.97
C LYS A 89 -19.00 -26.88 -11.18
N ALA A 90 -20.19 -26.32 -10.99
CA ALA A 90 -20.99 -25.73 -12.06
C ALA A 90 -20.60 -24.29 -12.38
N ALA A 91 -19.88 -23.63 -11.47
CA ALA A 91 -19.37 -22.28 -11.68
C ALA A 91 -18.28 -22.28 -12.77
N PRO A 92 -18.28 -21.28 -13.67
CA PRO A 92 -17.29 -21.19 -14.74
C PRO A 92 -15.97 -20.60 -14.22
N GLY A 93 -14.84 -21.24 -14.50
CA GLY A 93 -13.50 -20.73 -14.13
C GLY A 93 -12.88 -21.43 -12.94
N ASP A 94 -11.82 -20.84 -12.40
CA ASP A 94 -11.10 -21.30 -11.22
C ASP A 94 -11.27 -20.29 -10.07
N ALA A 95 -11.59 -20.79 -8.88
CA ALA A 95 -11.80 -19.95 -7.69
C ALA A 95 -10.56 -19.13 -7.29
N SER A 96 -9.35 -19.66 -7.59
CA SER A 96 -8.09 -18.97 -7.31
C SER A 96 -7.86 -17.74 -8.20
N ASP A 97 -8.43 -17.74 -9.41
CA ASP A 97 -8.30 -16.65 -10.37
C ASP A 97 -9.49 -15.67 -10.35
N ALA A 98 -10.51 -16.00 -9.54
CA ALA A 98 -11.73 -15.20 -9.47
C ALA A 98 -11.48 -13.86 -8.76
N LEU A 99 -11.63 -12.78 -9.51
CA LEU A 99 -11.50 -11.40 -9.04
C LEU A 99 -12.88 -10.84 -8.67
N ILE A 100 -12.98 -10.31 -7.45
CA ILE A 100 -14.15 -9.57 -6.99
C ILE A 100 -13.75 -8.10 -6.90
N TRP A 101 -14.25 -7.29 -7.84
CA TRP A 101 -13.85 -5.89 -7.97
C TRP A 101 -14.17 -5.06 -6.73
N GLU A 102 -15.33 -5.27 -6.12
CA GLU A 102 -15.77 -4.53 -4.92
C GLU A 102 -14.86 -4.82 -3.73
N GLU A 103 -14.44 -6.07 -3.54
CA GLU A 103 -13.48 -6.47 -2.51
C GLU A 103 -12.12 -5.79 -2.75
N LEU A 104 -11.66 -5.81 -4.00
CA LEU A 104 -10.38 -5.19 -4.38
C LEU A 104 -10.41 -3.67 -4.20
N ILE A 105 -11.49 -3.01 -4.62
CA ILE A 105 -11.68 -1.55 -4.46
C ILE A 105 -11.73 -1.17 -2.97
N ALA A 106 -12.49 -1.91 -2.16
CA ALA A 106 -12.60 -1.65 -0.73
C ALA A 106 -11.24 -1.77 -0.04
N ARG A 107 -10.55 -2.88 -0.25
CA ARG A 107 -9.25 -3.16 0.35
C ARG A 107 -8.19 -2.14 -0.08
N THR A 108 -8.02 -1.91 -1.38
CA THR A 108 -7.03 -0.95 -1.88
C THR A 108 -7.39 0.49 -1.50
N GLY A 109 -8.69 0.81 -1.40
CA GLY A 109 -9.18 2.11 -0.94
C GLY A 109 -8.83 2.40 0.52
N GLU A 110 -8.96 1.41 1.40
CA GLU A 110 -8.54 1.54 2.81
C GLU A 110 -7.01 1.73 2.93
N GLU A 111 -6.24 0.91 2.23
CA GLU A 111 -4.77 0.96 2.23
C GLU A 111 -4.21 2.25 1.58
N SER A 112 -5.00 2.95 0.77
CA SER A 112 -4.60 4.17 0.05
C SER A 112 -4.89 5.47 0.78
N ARG A 113 -5.44 5.42 2.01
CA ARG A 113 -5.75 6.64 2.77
C ARG A 113 -4.50 7.30 3.31
N LEU A 114 -4.36 8.61 3.07
CA LEU A 114 -3.31 9.42 3.67
C LEU A 114 -3.56 9.59 5.18
N THR A 115 -3.05 8.66 5.97
CA THR A 115 -3.13 8.67 7.43
C THR A 115 -1.77 8.96 8.06
N ALA A 116 -1.77 9.38 9.33
CA ALA A 116 -0.51 9.52 10.07
C ALA A 116 0.28 8.20 10.12
N THR A 117 -0.42 7.07 10.23
CA THR A 117 0.18 5.73 10.20
C THR A 117 0.86 5.45 8.87
N PHE A 118 0.20 5.77 7.74
CA PHE A 118 0.76 5.62 6.40
C PHE A 118 2.07 6.43 6.26
N VAL A 119 2.04 7.71 6.63
CA VAL A 119 3.22 8.59 6.56
C VAL A 119 4.34 8.09 7.50
N ALA A 120 3.99 7.60 8.69
CA ALA A 120 4.97 7.05 9.62
C ALA A 120 5.66 5.79 9.06
N PHE A 121 4.91 4.83 8.53
CA PHE A 121 5.49 3.63 7.92
C PHE A 121 6.33 3.97 6.69
N LEU A 122 5.87 4.87 5.83
CA LEU A 122 6.64 5.32 4.66
C LEU A 122 7.94 6.03 5.07
N THR A 123 7.88 6.85 6.13
CA THR A 123 9.07 7.52 6.68
C THR A 123 10.06 6.51 7.28
N LEU A 124 9.56 5.53 8.04
CA LEU A 124 10.39 4.46 8.58
C LEU A 124 11.05 3.65 7.47
N ALA A 125 10.31 3.31 6.42
CA ALA A 125 10.84 2.62 5.25
C ALA A 125 11.96 3.43 4.58
N CYS A 126 11.76 4.74 4.36
CA CYS A 126 12.78 5.62 3.82
C CYS A 126 14.03 5.72 4.72
N LEU A 127 13.86 5.77 6.04
CA LEU A 127 14.98 5.79 6.98
C LEU A 127 15.76 4.46 6.97
N ILE A 128 15.06 3.32 6.97
CA ILE A 128 15.69 2.00 6.89
C ILE A 128 16.40 1.84 5.54
N ALA A 129 15.78 2.29 4.44
CA ALA A 129 16.40 2.29 3.12
C ALA A 129 17.66 3.16 3.08
N ALA A 130 17.62 4.36 3.67
CA ALA A 130 18.78 5.23 3.79
C ALA A 130 19.93 4.55 4.55
N VAL A 131 19.64 3.88 5.67
CA VAL A 131 20.64 3.07 6.41
C VAL A 131 21.16 1.94 5.52
N GLY A 132 20.29 1.22 4.80
CA GLY A 132 20.68 0.14 3.91
C GLY A 132 21.60 0.60 2.77
N VAL A 133 21.31 1.74 2.17
CA VAL A 133 22.16 2.37 1.15
C VAL A 133 23.52 2.77 1.74
N VAL A 134 23.50 3.42 2.90
CA VAL A 134 24.72 3.88 3.61
C VAL A 134 25.62 2.72 4.03
N THR A 135 25.02 1.62 4.50
CA THR A 135 25.77 0.42 4.92
C THR A 135 26.08 -0.54 3.77
N ASN A 136 25.69 -0.19 2.54
CA ASN A 136 25.79 -1.06 1.36
C ASN A 136 25.20 -2.45 1.61
N SER A 137 24.06 -2.49 2.32
CA SER A 137 23.35 -3.72 2.68
C SER A 137 22.10 -3.90 1.82
N PRO A 138 22.15 -4.71 0.75
CA PRO A 138 20.96 -5.00 -0.06
C PRO A 138 19.82 -5.62 0.75
N VAL A 139 20.15 -6.42 1.76
CA VAL A 139 19.17 -7.05 2.65
C VAL A 139 18.37 -6.00 3.43
N THR A 140 19.03 -4.96 3.94
CA THR A 140 18.36 -3.86 4.65
C THR A 140 17.48 -3.04 3.71
N VAL A 141 17.94 -2.79 2.46
CA VAL A 141 17.12 -2.10 1.45
C VAL A 141 15.87 -2.91 1.11
N VAL A 142 16.02 -4.22 0.88
CA VAL A 142 14.87 -5.11 0.63
C VAL A 142 13.93 -5.15 1.85
N GLY A 143 14.48 -5.18 3.07
CA GLY A 143 13.69 -5.08 4.30
C GLY A 143 12.89 -3.77 4.38
N ALA A 144 13.45 -2.65 3.96
CA ALA A 144 12.74 -1.37 3.86
C ALA A 144 11.55 -1.42 2.89
N MET A 145 11.73 -2.06 1.72
CA MET A 145 10.66 -2.22 0.72
C MET A 145 9.48 -3.05 1.26
N VAL A 146 9.73 -4.00 2.15
CA VAL A 146 8.66 -4.80 2.78
C VAL A 146 7.87 -3.99 3.82
N VAL A 147 8.51 -3.00 4.44
CA VAL A 147 7.87 -2.13 5.45
C VAL A 147 7.06 -1.01 4.79
N GLY A 148 7.43 -0.61 3.57
CA GLY A 148 6.79 0.50 2.86
C GLY A 148 5.34 0.21 2.48
N PRO A 149 4.40 1.13 2.78
CA PRO A 149 2.97 0.95 2.51
C PRO A 149 2.55 1.44 1.12
N GLU A 150 3.50 1.70 0.21
CA GLU A 150 3.24 2.31 -1.10
C GLU A 150 2.47 1.43 -2.07
N PHE A 151 2.51 0.10 -1.88
CA PHE A 151 1.84 -0.83 -2.80
C PHE A 151 0.32 -0.63 -2.81
N GLY A 152 -0.31 -0.43 -1.64
CA GLY A 152 -1.75 -0.20 -1.53
C GLY A 152 -2.25 0.96 -2.40
N PRO A 153 -1.71 2.18 -2.24
CA PRO A 153 -2.06 3.32 -3.10
C PRO A 153 -1.76 3.10 -4.59
N LEU A 154 -0.66 2.44 -4.94
CA LEU A 154 -0.34 2.12 -6.34
C LEU A 154 -1.36 1.16 -6.94
N ALA A 155 -1.73 0.10 -6.21
CA ALA A 155 -2.76 -0.84 -6.62
C ALA A 155 -4.12 -0.14 -6.76
N ALA A 156 -4.47 0.76 -5.82
CA ALA A 156 -5.70 1.54 -5.88
C ALA A 156 -5.76 2.45 -7.12
N VAL A 157 -4.66 3.10 -7.51
CA VAL A 157 -4.59 3.87 -8.75
C VAL A 157 -4.84 2.97 -9.96
N ALA A 158 -4.21 1.80 -10.02
CA ALA A 158 -4.39 0.86 -11.14
C ALA A 158 -5.84 0.37 -11.24
N VAL A 159 -6.44 -0.06 -10.13
CA VAL A 159 -7.84 -0.49 -10.05
C VAL A 159 -8.79 0.64 -10.46
N ALA A 160 -8.54 1.85 -9.94
CA ALA A 160 -9.34 3.03 -10.23
C ALA A 160 -9.31 3.42 -11.72
N LEU A 161 -8.17 3.30 -12.39
CA LEU A 161 -8.04 3.55 -13.82
C LEU A 161 -8.83 2.53 -14.64
N VAL A 162 -8.76 1.25 -14.30
CA VAL A 162 -9.50 0.17 -14.99
C VAL A 162 -11.00 0.33 -14.80
N ARG A 163 -11.45 0.63 -13.58
CA ARG A 163 -12.88 0.79 -13.23
C ARG A 163 -13.40 2.21 -13.43
N ARG A 164 -12.57 3.13 -13.91
CA ARG A 164 -12.90 4.58 -14.13
C ARG A 164 -13.39 5.28 -12.85
N ARG A 165 -12.88 4.85 -11.69
CA ARG A 165 -13.18 5.45 -10.38
C ARG A 165 -12.16 6.57 -10.08
N TYR A 166 -12.34 7.71 -10.75
CA TYR A 166 -11.39 8.85 -10.66
C TYR A 166 -11.29 9.46 -9.27
N ASP A 167 -12.31 9.31 -8.45
CA ASP A 167 -12.31 9.67 -7.02
C ASP A 167 -11.24 8.88 -6.25
N LEU A 168 -11.23 7.55 -6.40
CA LEU A 168 -10.23 6.67 -5.78
C LEU A 168 -8.82 6.95 -6.33
N ALA A 169 -8.68 7.10 -7.66
CA ALA A 169 -7.39 7.41 -8.28
C ALA A 169 -6.77 8.70 -7.70
N ARG A 170 -7.58 9.76 -7.55
CA ARG A 170 -7.14 11.03 -7.01
C ARG A 170 -6.68 10.92 -5.55
N HIS A 171 -7.45 10.26 -4.70
CA HIS A 171 -7.09 10.10 -3.28
C HIS A 171 -5.79 9.29 -3.13
N SER A 172 -5.66 8.20 -3.87
CA SER A 172 -4.47 7.34 -3.84
C SER A 172 -3.23 8.05 -4.39
N ALA A 173 -3.37 8.78 -5.50
CA ALA A 173 -2.29 9.58 -6.06
C ALA A 173 -1.84 10.70 -5.11
N LEU A 174 -2.78 11.36 -4.40
CA LEU A 174 -2.47 12.36 -3.37
C LEU A 174 -1.72 11.75 -2.19
N ALA A 175 -2.08 10.53 -1.75
CA ALA A 175 -1.37 9.85 -0.68
C ALA A 175 0.11 9.63 -1.02
N LEU A 176 0.41 9.25 -2.26
CA LEU A 176 1.79 9.10 -2.75
C LEU A 176 2.48 10.46 -2.94
N ALA A 177 1.80 11.41 -3.60
CA ALA A 177 2.36 12.73 -3.91
C ALA A 177 2.67 13.58 -2.66
N VAL A 178 1.98 13.34 -1.56
CA VAL A 178 2.25 14.01 -0.28
C VAL A 178 3.15 13.14 0.60
N GLY A 179 2.88 11.83 0.68
CA GLY A 179 3.59 10.91 1.56
C GLY A 179 5.09 10.83 1.25
N PHE A 180 5.46 10.66 -0.03
CA PHE A 180 6.87 10.57 -0.41
C PHE A 180 7.66 11.85 -0.12
N PRO A 181 7.24 13.06 -0.52
CA PRO A 181 7.97 14.27 -0.17
C PRO A 181 8.11 14.49 1.33
N VAL A 182 7.08 14.19 2.13
CA VAL A 182 7.17 14.29 3.58
C VAL A 182 8.19 13.30 4.14
N ALA A 183 8.13 12.02 3.74
CA ALA A 183 9.07 11.01 4.17
C ALA A 183 10.52 11.36 3.76
N MET A 184 10.71 11.84 2.54
CA MET A 184 12.03 12.30 2.05
C MET A 184 12.54 13.51 2.84
N ALA A 185 11.69 14.50 3.14
CA ALA A 185 12.08 15.67 3.92
C ALA A 185 12.50 15.29 5.35
N VAL A 186 11.75 14.38 6.00
CA VAL A 186 12.11 13.88 7.33
C VAL A 186 13.43 13.11 7.27
N THR A 187 13.62 12.25 6.28
CA THR A 187 14.88 11.50 6.09
C THR A 187 16.07 12.44 5.90
N LEU A 188 15.89 13.50 5.10
CA LEU A 188 16.92 14.53 4.91
C LEU A 188 17.25 15.27 6.21
N VAL A 189 16.25 15.67 6.99
CA VAL A 189 16.47 16.32 8.30
C VAL A 189 17.24 15.41 9.24
N VAL A 190 16.87 14.13 9.32
CA VAL A 190 17.59 13.15 10.15
C VAL A 190 19.05 12.98 9.69
N ALA A 191 19.29 12.92 8.37
CA ALA A 191 20.65 12.84 7.81
C ALA A 191 21.49 14.09 8.14
N LEU A 192 20.91 15.28 8.05
CA LEU A 192 21.58 16.54 8.43
C LEU A 192 21.89 16.60 9.92
N LEU A 193 20.95 16.16 10.78
CA LEU A 193 21.18 16.10 12.23
C LEU A 193 22.29 15.10 12.57
N ALA A 194 22.33 13.94 11.93
CA ALA A 194 23.37 12.95 12.11
C ALA A 194 24.75 13.50 11.66
N GLY A 195 24.82 14.19 10.51
CA GLY A 195 26.04 14.86 10.05
C GLY A 195 26.51 15.97 10.99
N SER A 196 25.57 16.76 11.52
CA SER A 196 25.87 17.82 12.51
C SER A 196 26.36 17.25 13.85
N ALA A 197 25.73 16.19 14.32
CA ALA A 197 26.16 15.48 15.54
C ALA A 197 27.56 14.88 15.35
N GLY A 198 27.84 14.35 14.16
CA GLY A 198 29.14 13.88 13.75
C GLY A 198 30.21 14.98 13.85
N MET A 199 29.94 16.18 13.30
CA MET A 199 30.87 17.29 13.36
C MET A 199 31.10 17.83 14.78
N LEU A 200 30.04 17.90 15.58
CA LEU A 200 30.15 18.26 17.01
C LEU A 200 31.00 17.27 17.78
N SER A 201 30.94 15.99 17.47
CA SER A 201 31.79 14.96 18.08
C SER A 201 33.26 15.12 17.72
N LEU A 202 33.60 15.51 16.50
CA LEU A 202 34.97 15.82 16.04
C LEU A 202 35.58 17.03 16.78
N VAL A 203 34.77 18.06 16.99
CA VAL A 203 35.22 19.34 17.62
C VAL A 203 35.25 19.23 19.17
N SER A 204 34.54 18.27 19.72
CA SER A 204 34.53 17.97 21.17
C SER A 204 35.40 16.77 21.40
N SER A 205 36.60 16.87 21.85
CA SER A 205 37.62 15.83 22.09
C SER A 205 37.16 14.43 22.58
N ARG A 206 35.91 14.08 22.32
CA ARG A 206 35.26 12.81 22.60
C ARG A 206 35.05 12.02 21.28
N SER A 207 35.91 11.04 21.07
CA SER A 207 35.91 9.97 20.05
C SER A 207 35.69 10.38 18.60
N ALA A 208 36.73 10.93 17.95
CA ALA A 208 36.80 11.15 16.52
C ALA A 208 36.63 9.88 15.64
N ALA A 209 36.85 8.71 16.22
CA ALA A 209 36.77 7.43 15.49
C ALA A 209 35.35 7.10 14.97
N LEU A 210 34.30 7.37 15.73
CA LEU A 210 32.92 7.09 15.35
C LEU A 210 32.47 7.97 14.17
N VAL A 211 32.95 9.19 14.08
CA VAL A 211 32.58 10.16 13.03
C VAL A 211 33.22 9.80 11.71
N GLY A 212 34.46 9.36 11.70
CA GLY A 212 35.13 8.85 10.50
C GLY A 212 34.37 7.65 9.91
N VAL A 213 33.85 6.77 10.74
CA VAL A 213 33.02 5.63 10.35
C VAL A 213 31.72 6.11 9.71
N PHE A 214 31.00 7.08 10.30
CA PHE A 214 29.75 7.59 9.72
C PHE A 214 29.92 8.28 8.38
N ILE A 215 30.98 9.07 8.20
CA ILE A 215 31.31 9.74 6.93
C ILE A 215 31.70 8.69 5.88
N SER A 216 32.56 7.75 6.22
CA SER A 216 33.04 6.71 5.31
C SER A 216 31.93 5.77 4.86
N VAL A 217 30.99 5.42 5.75
CA VAL A 217 29.85 4.56 5.46
C VAL A 217 28.87 5.20 4.44
N THR A 218 28.81 6.54 4.35
CA THR A 218 27.93 7.23 3.39
C THR A 218 28.59 7.51 2.03
N THR A 219 29.89 7.73 2.00
CA THR A 219 30.59 8.21 0.80
C THR A 219 31.28 7.09 0.01
N VAL A 220 31.93 6.15 0.73
CA VAL A 220 32.72 5.08 0.08
C VAL A 220 31.87 4.12 -0.75
N PRO A 221 30.66 3.65 -0.29
CA PRO A 221 29.83 2.79 -1.11
C PRO A 221 29.28 3.47 -2.35
N ALA A 222 28.88 4.75 -2.27
CA ALA A 222 28.40 5.51 -3.41
C ALA A 222 29.49 5.69 -4.48
N ALA A 223 30.72 5.98 -4.06
CA ALA A 223 31.85 6.06 -4.96
C ALA A 223 32.17 4.71 -5.61
N GLY A 224 32.24 3.63 -4.81
CA GLY A 224 32.48 2.28 -5.33
C GLY A 224 31.41 1.82 -6.32
N TYR A 225 30.14 2.09 -6.01
CA TYR A 225 29.03 1.73 -6.88
C TYR A 225 29.04 2.50 -8.20
N ALA A 226 29.38 3.79 -8.19
CA ALA A 226 29.54 4.60 -9.38
C ALA A 226 30.62 4.02 -10.32
N VAL A 227 31.77 3.62 -9.78
CA VAL A 227 32.86 3.03 -10.56
C VAL A 227 32.48 1.66 -11.13
N VAL A 228 31.89 0.79 -10.32
CA VAL A 228 31.46 -0.55 -10.78
C VAL A 228 30.37 -0.43 -11.85
N ALA A 229 29.38 0.45 -11.67
CA ALA A 229 28.33 0.67 -12.65
C ALA A 229 28.89 1.20 -13.98
N ALA A 230 29.84 2.12 -13.93
CA ALA A 230 30.54 2.66 -15.11
C ALA A 230 31.34 1.56 -15.84
N SER A 231 32.06 0.71 -15.09
CA SER A 231 32.84 -0.40 -15.68
C SER A 231 31.97 -1.46 -16.37
N LEU A 232 30.71 -1.61 -15.94
CA LEU A 232 29.72 -2.48 -16.55
C LEU A 232 28.90 -1.80 -17.67
N GLY A 233 29.27 -0.58 -18.07
CA GLY A 233 28.57 0.18 -19.11
C GLY A 233 27.20 0.73 -18.72
N ARG A 234 26.83 0.66 -17.43
CA ARG A 234 25.54 1.14 -16.90
C ARG A 234 25.62 2.61 -16.52
N TRP A 235 25.77 3.48 -17.52
CA TRP A 235 26.03 4.90 -17.33
C TRP A 235 24.94 5.65 -16.57
N SER A 236 23.66 5.29 -16.73
CA SER A 236 22.56 5.91 -15.95
C SER A 236 22.74 5.69 -14.46
N VAL A 237 23.03 4.44 -14.07
CA VAL A 237 23.24 4.07 -12.65
C VAL A 237 24.53 4.70 -12.10
N ALA A 238 25.58 4.78 -12.92
CA ALA A 238 26.83 5.43 -12.54
C ALA A 238 26.65 6.93 -12.27
N THR A 239 25.89 7.62 -13.12
CA THR A 239 25.60 9.07 -12.95
C THR A 239 24.70 9.33 -11.74
N GLU A 240 23.68 8.51 -11.49
CA GLU A 240 22.84 8.60 -10.29
C GLU A 240 23.64 8.41 -9.00
N SER A 241 24.52 7.39 -8.97
CA SER A 241 25.38 7.14 -7.81
C SER A 241 26.42 8.24 -7.60
N ALA A 242 26.98 8.81 -8.69
CA ALA A 242 27.89 9.94 -8.60
C ALA A 242 27.16 11.20 -8.10
N LEU A 243 25.93 11.45 -8.56
CA LEU A 243 25.11 12.56 -8.08
C LEU A 243 24.77 12.39 -6.58
N GLN A 244 24.43 11.18 -6.16
CA GLN A 244 24.19 10.86 -4.75
C GLN A 244 25.45 11.10 -3.90
N LEU A 245 26.61 10.69 -4.39
CA LEU A 245 27.90 10.98 -3.72
C LEU A 245 28.12 12.48 -3.57
N LEU A 246 27.91 13.25 -4.64
CA LEU A 246 28.07 14.71 -4.61
C LEU A 246 27.11 15.37 -3.62
N LEU A 247 25.85 14.94 -3.58
CA LEU A 247 24.86 15.45 -2.63
C LEU A 247 25.24 15.12 -1.18
N ASN A 248 25.71 13.90 -0.92
CA ASN A 248 26.18 13.51 0.41
C ASN A 248 27.36 14.34 0.85
N LEU A 249 28.38 14.51 -0.01
CA LEU A 249 29.57 15.34 0.26
C LEU A 249 29.17 16.81 0.51
N ALA A 250 28.32 17.37 -0.32
CA ALA A 250 27.83 18.73 -0.17
C ALA A 250 27.05 18.91 1.14
N GLY A 251 26.18 17.97 1.49
CA GLY A 251 25.41 17.97 2.75
C GLY A 251 26.34 17.95 3.98
N ILE A 252 27.36 17.09 3.98
CA ILE A 252 28.35 17.02 5.07
C ILE A 252 29.12 18.34 5.20
N VAL A 253 29.58 18.90 4.07
CA VAL A 253 30.31 20.19 4.08
C VAL A 253 29.43 21.32 4.59
N VAL A 254 28.18 21.43 4.11
CA VAL A 254 27.23 22.45 4.56
C VAL A 254 26.96 22.32 6.07
N ALA A 255 26.70 21.11 6.56
CA ALA A 255 26.50 20.86 7.98
C ALA A 255 27.73 21.26 8.81
N ALA A 256 28.93 20.90 8.34
CA ALA A 256 30.19 21.27 8.97
C ALA A 256 30.41 22.79 9.02
N VAL A 257 30.18 23.49 7.89
CA VAL A 257 30.30 24.95 7.81
C VAL A 257 29.33 25.65 8.77
N VAL A 258 28.08 25.19 8.82
CA VAL A 258 27.06 25.76 9.71
C VAL A 258 27.50 25.60 11.18
N VAL A 259 27.94 24.43 11.58
CA VAL A 259 28.42 24.16 12.95
C VAL A 259 29.61 25.05 13.29
N LEU A 260 30.59 25.18 12.39
CA LEU A 260 31.77 26.03 12.60
C LEU A 260 31.40 27.51 12.64
N ALA A 261 30.48 27.97 11.77
CA ALA A 261 30.05 29.36 11.75
C ALA A 261 29.29 29.76 13.04
N VAL A 262 28.45 28.86 13.54
CA VAL A 262 27.74 29.08 14.81
C VAL A 262 28.74 29.13 15.98
N ARG A 263 29.73 28.24 16.03
CA ARG A 263 30.77 28.27 17.08
C ARG A 263 31.60 29.54 17.02
N ARG A 264 31.96 30.00 15.82
CA ARG A 264 32.74 31.24 15.69
C ARG A 264 32.01 32.47 16.22
N ARG A 265 30.65 32.48 16.16
CA ARG A 265 29.82 33.56 16.70
C ARG A 265 29.67 33.53 18.23
N HIS A 266 29.87 32.37 18.88
CA HIS A 266 29.70 32.21 20.34
C HIS A 266 31.04 32.08 21.09
N GLY A 267 32.18 32.09 20.40
CA GLY A 267 33.53 31.95 20.98
C GLY A 267 34.41 33.20 20.83
N GLY A 268 33.80 34.37 20.45
CA GLY A 268 34.43 35.66 20.44
C GLY A 268 33.80 36.54 21.60
#